data_0d375ff3cd22bce15e7bb28b7e42fdf7
#
_entry.id   0d375ff3cd22bce15e7bb28b7e42fdf7
#
_cell.length_a   1.000
_cell.length_b   1.000
_cell.length_c   1.000
_cell.angle_alpha   90.00
_cell.angle_beta   90.00
_cell.angle_gamma   90.00
#
_symmetry.space_group_name_H-M   'P 1'
#
loop_
_entity.id
_entity.type
_entity.pdbx_description
1 polymer ?
#
loop_
_entity_poly.entity_id
_entity_poly.type
_entity_poly.pdbx_seq_one_letter_code
_entity_poly.pdbx_strand_id
1 'polypeptide(L)'
;MLTFGSLLVLAGCQASGSSKGESHKTSSSVAEDASKTQEQSLESHDHEHDHSHAHDEETEKIYEGYFKNSQVKDRPLSDWEGDWQSVYPYLQDGTLDEVFSYKSKHEGDKTSEEYKEYYKKGYKTDVDRIFIQKDTVTFFKNGKEYSGKYTYDGYEILTYDAGNRGVRYIFKRAKEAEGLPQYIQFSDHSIDPTKAGHYHLYWGDDRKALLDEVKNWPTYYPSEMDGHDIAHEMMAH
;
A
#
# COMPACT_ATOMS: atom_id res chain seq x y z
N MET A 1 18.35 6.78 30.24
CA MET A 1 18.76 6.24 28.95
C MET A 1 18.03 4.93 28.76
N LEU A 2 16.88 4.94 28.14
CA LEU A 2 16.09 3.75 27.80
C LEU A 2 15.91 3.79 26.29
N THR A 3 16.59 2.89 25.63
CA THR A 3 16.46 2.65 24.18
C THR A 3 15.24 1.79 23.94
N PHE A 4 14.20 2.37 23.38
CA PHE A 4 13.06 1.62 22.85
C PHE A 4 13.39 1.23 21.40
N GLY A 5 13.76 -0.02 21.21
CA GLY A 5 13.80 -0.63 19.90
C GLY A 5 12.37 -0.95 19.46
N SER A 6 11.90 -0.28 18.42
CA SER A 6 10.65 -0.67 17.73
C SER A 6 10.97 -1.75 16.72
N LEU A 7 10.54 -2.95 17.02
CA LEU A 7 10.59 -4.10 16.13
C LEU A 7 9.39 -3.99 15.16
N LEU A 8 9.65 -3.78 13.88
CA LEU A 8 8.69 -4.03 12.82
C LEU A 8 8.70 -5.54 12.56
N VAL A 9 7.76 -6.25 13.16
CA VAL A 9 7.54 -7.66 12.86
C VAL A 9 6.38 -7.74 11.87
N LEU A 10 6.69 -8.00 10.62
CA LEU A 10 5.73 -8.48 9.65
C LEU A 10 5.58 -9.99 9.89
N ALA A 11 4.49 -10.38 10.52
CA ALA A 11 4.19 -11.78 10.77
C ALA A 11 3.48 -12.38 9.58
N GLY A 12 4.15 -13.31 8.90
CA GLY A 12 3.56 -14.16 7.88
C GLY A 12 2.57 -15.16 8.48
N CYS A 13 1.41 -15.33 7.86
CA CYS A 13 0.44 -16.34 8.22
C CYS A 13 0.86 -17.70 7.70
N GLN A 14 1.13 -18.64 8.60
CA GLN A 14 1.20 -20.07 8.26
C GLN A 14 -0.18 -20.70 8.46
N ALA A 15 -0.73 -21.24 7.38
CA ALA A 15 -1.87 -22.16 7.43
C ALA A 15 -1.35 -23.60 7.51
N SER A 16 -1.71 -24.33 8.55
CA SER A 16 -1.61 -25.80 8.54
C SER A 16 -2.65 -26.43 9.44
N GLY A 17 -3.29 -27.49 8.92
CA GLY A 17 -3.80 -28.55 9.76
C GLY A 17 -5.14 -29.13 9.41
N SER A 18 -5.08 -30.14 8.59
CA SER A 18 -6.06 -31.18 8.31
C SER A 18 -6.61 -31.87 9.57
N SER A 19 -7.91 -32.21 9.60
CA SER A 19 -8.32 -33.56 10.07
C SER A 19 -9.74 -33.97 9.63
N LYS A 20 -9.82 -35.24 9.33
CA LYS A 20 -10.93 -36.08 8.84
C LYS A 20 -12.01 -36.35 9.86
N GLY A 21 -13.19 -36.75 9.35
CA GLY A 21 -14.19 -37.59 10.05
C GLY A 21 -15.56 -37.48 9.42
N GLU A 22 -15.89 -38.34 8.57
CA GLU A 22 -16.88 -39.45 8.41
C GLU A 22 -18.36 -39.11 8.63
N SER A 23 -19.04 -39.21 7.53
CA SER A 23 -20.11 -40.15 7.14
C SER A 23 -21.37 -40.24 8.01
N HIS A 24 -22.54 -39.93 7.42
CA HIS A 24 -23.70 -40.83 7.40
C HIS A 24 -24.66 -40.52 6.23
N LYS A 25 -24.96 -41.60 5.49
CA LYS A 25 -26.01 -41.72 4.47
C LYS A 25 -27.39 -41.74 5.10
N THR A 26 -28.41 -41.24 4.42
CA THR A 26 -29.64 -41.98 4.08
C THR A 26 -30.45 -41.26 2.98
N SER A 27 -30.82 -41.97 2.09
CA SER A 27 -31.64 -42.21 0.93
C SER A 27 -33.12 -41.88 1.07
N SER A 28 -33.76 -41.38 0.01
CA SER A 28 -34.98 -41.81 -0.66
C SER A 28 -35.63 -40.64 -1.40
N SER A 29 -35.71 -40.60 -2.64
CA SER A 29 -36.43 -41.18 -3.77
C SER A 29 -37.80 -40.54 -4.10
N VAL A 30 -37.97 -40.28 -5.43
CA VAL A 30 -39.13 -40.28 -6.37
C VAL A 30 -39.94 -38.97 -6.43
N ALA A 31 -40.32 -38.39 -7.55
CA ALA A 31 -40.44 -38.58 -8.97
C ALA A 31 -41.02 -37.32 -9.60
N GLU A 32 -40.65 -37.08 -10.85
CA GLU A 32 -41.38 -36.51 -12.01
C GLU A 32 -42.55 -35.54 -11.84
N ASP A 33 -42.51 -34.39 -12.50
CA ASP A 33 -43.23 -34.18 -13.75
C ASP A 33 -42.78 -32.88 -14.48
N ALA A 34 -42.88 -32.91 -15.80
CA ALA A 34 -42.42 -31.93 -16.75
C ALA A 34 -43.46 -30.83 -16.98
N SER A 35 -43.00 -29.58 -17.20
CA SER A 35 -43.59 -28.72 -18.23
C SER A 35 -42.69 -27.58 -18.64
N LYS A 36 -42.52 -27.44 -19.95
CA LYS A 36 -41.87 -26.38 -20.70
C LYS A 36 -42.54 -25.03 -20.47
N THR A 37 -41.75 -23.92 -20.46
CA THR A 37 -41.96 -22.78 -21.35
C THR A 37 -40.88 -21.68 -21.12
N GLN A 38 -40.16 -21.41 -22.20
CA GLN A 38 -39.59 -20.15 -22.73
C GLN A 38 -38.73 -19.24 -21.87
N GLU A 39 -37.55 -19.03 -22.51
CA GLU A 39 -36.57 -18.01 -22.41
C GLU A 39 -37.04 -16.57 -22.17
N GLN A 40 -36.36 -15.90 -21.22
CA GLN A 40 -35.96 -14.52 -21.42
C GLN A 40 -34.60 -14.34 -20.68
N SER A 41 -33.57 -14.10 -21.49
CA SER A 41 -32.25 -13.75 -21.03
C SER A 41 -32.28 -12.41 -20.32
N LEU A 42 -31.87 -12.41 -19.07
CA LEU A 42 -31.37 -11.23 -18.37
C LEU A 42 -29.86 -11.47 -18.21
N GLU A 43 -29.10 -10.79 -19.05
CA GLU A 43 -27.65 -10.67 -18.87
C GLU A 43 -27.37 -9.95 -17.55
N SER A 44 -27.01 -10.71 -16.54
CA SER A 44 -26.33 -10.19 -15.37
C SER A 44 -24.89 -9.91 -15.78
N HIS A 45 -24.51 -8.64 -15.90
CA HIS A 45 -23.12 -8.25 -15.93
C HIS A 45 -22.52 -8.51 -14.56
N ASP A 46 -22.00 -9.71 -14.39
CA ASP A 46 -21.08 -10.06 -13.32
C ASP A 46 -19.74 -9.41 -13.68
N HIS A 47 -19.46 -8.27 -13.08
CA HIS A 47 -18.11 -7.73 -13.06
C HIS A 47 -17.32 -8.55 -12.03
N GLU A 48 -16.88 -9.74 -12.43
CA GLU A 48 -15.78 -10.41 -11.77
C GLU A 48 -14.52 -9.56 -11.97
N HIS A 49 -14.20 -8.72 -11.00
CA HIS A 49 -12.86 -8.23 -10.80
C HIS A 49 -12.02 -9.41 -10.30
N ASP A 50 -11.55 -10.21 -11.25
CA ASP A 50 -10.54 -11.24 -11.00
C ASP A 50 -9.19 -10.55 -10.71
N HIS A 51 -9.01 -10.12 -9.45
CA HIS A 51 -7.71 -9.77 -8.90
C HIS A 51 -7.00 -11.04 -8.45
N SER A 52 -6.79 -11.99 -9.35
CA SER A 52 -5.89 -13.10 -9.09
C SER A 52 -4.44 -12.60 -9.16
N HIS A 53 -4.00 -11.91 -8.11
CA HIS A 53 -2.59 -11.74 -7.84
C HIS A 53 -2.05 -13.10 -7.39
N ALA A 54 -1.60 -13.91 -8.35
CA ALA A 54 -0.73 -15.03 -8.07
C ALA A 54 0.61 -14.45 -7.59
N HIS A 55 0.68 -14.09 -6.30
CA HIS A 55 1.92 -13.80 -5.62
C HIS A 55 2.70 -15.12 -5.56
N ASP A 56 3.71 -15.26 -6.43
CA ASP A 56 4.67 -16.33 -6.21
C ASP A 56 5.51 -15.99 -4.96
N GLU A 57 6.12 -16.99 -4.35
CA GLU A 57 6.91 -16.83 -3.12
C GLU A 57 8.04 -15.78 -3.26
N GLU A 58 8.53 -15.52 -4.46
CA GLU A 58 9.58 -14.54 -4.71
C GLU A 58 9.03 -13.13 -4.64
N THR A 59 7.86 -12.87 -5.19
CA THR A 59 7.16 -11.57 -5.13
C THR A 59 6.81 -11.22 -3.68
N GLU A 60 6.29 -12.19 -2.91
CA GLU A 60 5.99 -12.00 -1.49
C GLU A 60 7.24 -11.64 -0.68
N LYS A 61 8.35 -12.38 -0.89
CA LYS A 61 9.63 -12.07 -0.24
C LYS A 61 10.16 -10.68 -0.59
N ILE A 62 10.02 -10.26 -1.86
CA ILE A 62 10.39 -8.92 -2.30
C ILE A 62 9.56 -7.87 -1.58
N TYR A 63 8.25 -8.07 -1.50
CA TYR A 63 7.32 -7.18 -0.81
C TYR A 63 7.67 -7.02 0.68
N GLU A 64 8.04 -8.10 1.35
CA GLU A 64 8.50 -8.11 2.74
C GLU A 64 9.91 -7.50 2.92
N GLY A 65 10.60 -7.15 1.84
CA GLY A 65 11.94 -6.54 1.88
C GLY A 65 13.10 -7.55 1.84
N TYR A 66 12.86 -8.76 1.41
CA TYR A 66 13.89 -9.79 1.24
C TYR A 66 14.26 -9.98 -0.23
N PHE A 67 15.19 -9.18 -0.72
CA PHE A 67 15.67 -9.17 -2.11
C PHE A 67 17.19 -8.96 -2.19
N LYS A 68 17.81 -9.27 -3.33
CA LYS A 68 19.23 -9.02 -3.59
C LYS A 68 19.41 -7.65 -4.27
N ASN A 69 20.54 -6.99 -4.05
CA ASN A 69 20.85 -5.71 -4.71
C ASN A 69 20.75 -5.80 -6.25
N SER A 70 21.11 -6.96 -6.83
CA SER A 70 21.07 -7.18 -8.27
C SER A 70 19.65 -7.25 -8.86
N GLN A 71 18.62 -7.42 -8.04
CA GLN A 71 17.21 -7.44 -8.45
C GLN A 71 16.64 -6.03 -8.58
N VAL A 72 17.20 -5.06 -7.84
CA VAL A 72 16.74 -3.66 -7.87
C VAL A 72 17.07 -3.02 -9.22
N LYS A 73 16.09 -2.39 -9.84
CA LYS A 73 16.21 -1.66 -11.11
C LYS A 73 15.84 -0.20 -10.94
N ASP A 74 16.38 0.65 -11.81
CA ASP A 74 15.92 2.03 -11.93
C ASP A 74 14.44 2.06 -12.32
N ARG A 75 13.70 3.02 -11.73
CA ARG A 75 12.26 3.19 -12.00
C ARG A 75 11.98 4.61 -12.47
N PRO A 76 11.24 4.77 -13.57
CA PRO A 76 10.84 6.09 -14.07
C PRO A 76 9.70 6.68 -13.23
N LEU A 77 9.57 8.00 -13.21
CA LEU A 77 8.47 8.69 -12.49
C LEU A 77 7.07 8.26 -12.98
N SER A 78 6.98 7.76 -14.22
CA SER A 78 5.74 7.21 -14.79
C SER A 78 5.16 6.02 -14.03
N ASP A 79 5.95 5.32 -13.22
CA ASP A 79 5.45 4.23 -12.38
C ASP A 79 4.48 4.74 -11.30
N TRP A 80 4.63 6.00 -10.90
CA TRP A 80 3.75 6.70 -9.97
C TRP A 80 2.82 7.71 -10.64
N GLU A 81 2.72 7.71 -11.99
CA GLU A 81 1.83 8.61 -12.72
C GLU A 81 0.38 8.36 -12.35
N GLY A 82 -0.36 9.43 -11.99
CA GLY A 82 -1.76 9.36 -11.59
C GLY A 82 -2.17 10.47 -10.64
N ASP A 83 -3.39 10.31 -10.14
CA ASP A 83 -4.02 11.17 -9.15
C ASP A 83 -4.09 10.41 -7.81
N TRP A 84 -3.53 10.96 -6.76
CA TRP A 84 -3.28 10.30 -5.50
C TRP A 84 -3.82 11.10 -4.32
N GLN A 85 -4.50 10.45 -3.41
CA GLN A 85 -5.03 11.03 -2.18
C GLN A 85 -4.29 10.53 -0.94
N SER A 86 -4.13 11.40 0.04
CA SER A 86 -3.57 11.04 1.34
C SER A 86 -4.52 10.15 2.11
N VAL A 87 -3.98 9.11 2.74
CA VAL A 87 -4.72 8.24 3.66
C VAL A 87 -4.99 8.90 5.03
N TYR A 88 -4.30 9.98 5.34
CA TYR A 88 -4.36 10.63 6.65
C TYR A 88 -5.74 11.16 7.06
N PRO A 89 -6.56 11.76 6.17
CA PRO A 89 -7.93 12.14 6.49
C PRO A 89 -8.81 10.96 6.95
N TYR A 90 -8.72 9.81 6.29
CA TYR A 90 -9.47 8.59 6.63
C TYR A 90 -9.07 8.00 7.99
N LEU A 91 -7.82 8.20 8.40
CA LEU A 91 -7.38 7.87 9.74
C LEU A 91 -7.97 8.83 10.78
N GLN A 92 -8.07 10.12 10.45
CA GLN A 92 -8.56 11.15 11.37
C GLN A 92 -10.08 11.04 11.62
N ASP A 93 -10.86 10.68 10.60
CA ASP A 93 -12.33 10.56 10.71
C ASP A 93 -12.80 9.19 11.23
N GLY A 94 -11.86 8.23 11.42
CA GLY A 94 -12.15 6.91 11.97
C GLY A 94 -12.48 5.84 10.93
N THR A 95 -12.48 6.17 9.64
CA THR A 95 -12.72 5.18 8.55
C THR A 95 -11.76 4.00 8.62
N LEU A 96 -10.51 4.23 9.06
CA LEU A 96 -9.50 3.17 9.19
C LEU A 96 -9.51 2.42 10.54
N ASP A 97 -10.47 2.66 11.43
CA ASP A 97 -10.48 2.01 12.75
C ASP A 97 -10.65 0.49 12.66
N GLU A 98 -11.31 0.00 11.61
CA GLU A 98 -11.42 -1.44 11.33
C GLU A 98 -10.06 -2.08 11.00
N VAL A 99 -9.17 -1.37 10.30
CA VAL A 99 -7.81 -1.83 9.99
C VAL A 99 -7.02 -2.07 11.28
N PHE A 100 -7.07 -1.12 12.22
CA PHE A 100 -6.36 -1.24 13.49
C PHE A 100 -6.93 -2.34 14.38
N SER A 101 -8.25 -2.54 14.32
CA SER A 101 -8.92 -3.66 15.00
C SER A 101 -8.51 -5.00 14.40
N TYR A 102 -8.40 -5.08 13.08
CA TYR A 102 -7.93 -6.26 12.36
C TYR A 102 -6.48 -6.59 12.74
N LYS A 103 -5.54 -5.61 12.60
CA LYS A 103 -4.13 -5.79 12.94
C LYS A 103 -3.93 -6.20 14.40
N SER A 104 -4.63 -5.59 15.34
CA SER A 104 -4.59 -5.96 16.75
C SER A 104 -4.94 -7.42 17.01
N LYS A 105 -5.90 -7.98 16.25
CA LYS A 105 -6.33 -9.39 16.38
C LYS A 105 -5.37 -10.37 15.73
N HIS A 106 -4.75 -9.99 14.62
CA HIS A 106 -3.95 -10.90 13.79
C HIS A 106 -2.45 -10.83 14.09
N GLU A 107 -1.91 -9.65 14.33
CA GLU A 107 -0.51 -9.45 14.68
C GLU A 107 -0.26 -9.55 16.19
N GLY A 108 -1.20 -9.04 17.00
CA GLY A 108 -1.23 -9.25 18.46
C GLY A 108 -0.15 -8.58 19.29
N ASP A 109 0.72 -7.77 18.67
CA ASP A 109 1.82 -7.05 19.34
C ASP A 109 1.40 -5.70 19.91
N LYS A 110 0.26 -5.14 19.45
CA LYS A 110 -0.33 -3.87 19.88
C LYS A 110 -1.85 -3.95 19.99
N THR A 111 -2.43 -3.10 20.82
CA THR A 111 -3.87 -2.83 20.82
C THR A 111 -4.27 -2.00 19.60
N SER A 112 -5.56 -2.00 19.26
CA SER A 112 -6.08 -1.16 18.16
C SER A 112 -5.74 0.32 18.35
N GLU A 113 -5.79 0.83 19.56
CA GLU A 113 -5.47 2.22 19.89
C GLU A 113 -3.97 2.52 19.73
N GLU A 114 -3.10 1.60 20.12
CA GLU A 114 -1.65 1.73 19.92
C GLU A 114 -1.30 1.70 18.42
N TYR A 115 -1.96 0.85 17.62
CA TYR A 115 -1.84 0.88 16.17
C TYR A 115 -2.30 2.23 15.59
N LYS A 116 -3.48 2.72 15.99
CA LYS A 116 -4.01 4.00 15.54
C LYS A 116 -3.03 5.16 15.82
N GLU A 117 -2.48 5.24 17.04
CA GLU A 117 -1.49 6.27 17.38
C GLU A 117 -0.15 6.12 16.64
N TYR A 118 0.27 4.88 16.34
CA TYR A 118 1.44 4.61 15.51
C TYR A 118 1.25 5.11 14.08
N TYR A 119 0.15 4.72 13.42
CA TYR A 119 -0.17 5.14 12.06
C TYR A 119 -0.47 6.64 11.97
N LYS A 120 -1.06 7.23 13.00
CA LYS A 120 -1.30 8.68 13.07
C LYS A 120 0.00 9.50 13.01
N LYS A 121 1.07 9.00 13.61
CA LYS A 121 2.39 9.61 13.47
C LYS A 121 2.99 9.36 12.09
N GLY A 122 2.85 8.14 11.60
CA GLY A 122 3.39 7.72 10.31
C GLY A 122 2.77 8.47 9.14
N TYR A 123 1.45 8.56 9.10
CA TYR A 123 0.71 9.12 7.97
C TYR A 123 0.56 10.64 7.99
N LYS A 124 0.94 11.28 9.10
CA LYS A 124 0.74 12.72 9.28
C LYS A 124 1.35 13.52 8.13
N THR A 125 0.50 14.30 7.46
CA THR A 125 0.88 15.18 6.36
C THR A 125 -0.04 16.39 6.29
N ASP A 126 0.41 17.45 5.61
CA ASP A 126 -0.38 18.61 5.21
C ASP A 126 -0.54 18.68 3.67
N VAL A 127 -0.19 17.60 2.98
CA VAL A 127 -0.39 17.42 1.54
C VAL A 127 -1.55 16.44 1.34
N ASP A 128 -2.71 16.95 0.94
CA ASP A 128 -3.95 16.19 0.86
C ASP A 128 -4.01 15.33 -0.42
N ARG A 129 -3.37 15.81 -1.49
CA ARG A 129 -3.42 15.19 -2.82
C ARG A 129 -2.10 15.43 -3.56
N ILE A 130 -1.72 14.46 -4.40
CA ILE A 130 -0.58 14.57 -5.31
C ILE A 130 -1.05 14.15 -6.70
N PHE A 131 -0.74 14.97 -7.72
CA PHE A 131 -0.99 14.63 -9.11
C PHE A 131 0.34 14.54 -9.86
N ILE A 132 0.58 13.40 -10.49
CA ILE A 132 1.82 13.11 -11.21
C ILE A 132 1.50 12.86 -12.68
N GLN A 133 2.09 13.66 -13.56
CA GLN A 133 1.93 13.50 -15.00
C GLN A 133 3.26 13.77 -15.71
N LYS A 134 3.77 12.75 -16.41
CA LYS A 134 5.08 12.77 -17.08
C LYS A 134 6.21 13.08 -16.10
N ASP A 135 6.88 14.25 -16.26
CA ASP A 135 7.96 14.74 -15.41
C ASP A 135 7.52 15.74 -14.34
N THR A 136 6.21 15.97 -14.22
CA THR A 136 5.64 17.02 -13.37
C THR A 136 4.91 16.40 -12.18
N VAL A 137 5.24 16.88 -10.98
CA VAL A 137 4.55 16.55 -9.72
C VAL A 137 3.89 17.79 -9.18
N THR A 138 2.60 17.70 -8.89
CA THR A 138 1.78 18.76 -8.29
C THR A 138 1.36 18.33 -6.89
N PHE A 139 1.72 19.13 -5.90
CA PHE A 139 1.33 18.98 -4.49
C PHE A 139 0.15 19.89 -4.19
N PHE A 140 -0.92 19.34 -3.63
CA PHE A 140 -2.06 20.10 -3.10
C PHE A 140 -1.94 20.16 -1.58
N LYS A 141 -1.69 21.37 -1.09
CA LYS A 141 -1.40 21.61 0.33
C LYS A 141 -2.16 22.83 0.82
N ASN A 142 -3.01 22.65 1.84
CA ASN A 142 -3.80 23.75 2.42
C ASN A 142 -4.58 24.56 1.37
N GLY A 143 -5.20 23.87 0.41
CA GLY A 143 -6.00 24.48 -0.67
C GLY A 143 -5.18 25.22 -1.73
N LYS A 144 -3.87 25.07 -1.75
CA LYS A 144 -2.96 25.64 -2.77
C LYS A 144 -2.27 24.55 -3.55
N GLU A 145 -1.97 24.85 -4.81
CA GLU A 145 -1.23 23.98 -5.72
C GLU A 145 0.21 24.46 -5.86
N TYR A 146 1.15 23.49 -5.80
CA TYR A 146 2.57 23.71 -6.05
C TYR A 146 3.02 22.68 -7.07
N SER A 147 3.42 23.12 -8.26
CA SER A 147 3.75 22.23 -9.38
C SER A 147 5.15 22.45 -9.89
N GLY A 148 5.89 21.36 -10.12
CA GLY A 148 7.24 21.43 -10.64
C GLY A 148 7.70 20.15 -11.31
N LYS A 149 8.74 20.29 -12.14
CA LYS A 149 9.36 19.16 -12.83
C LYS A 149 10.42 18.52 -11.96
N TYR A 150 10.42 17.19 -11.99
CA TYR A 150 11.38 16.35 -11.29
C TYR A 150 12.08 15.43 -12.26
N THR A 151 13.36 15.18 -12.02
CA THR A 151 14.21 14.27 -12.80
C THR A 151 14.74 13.17 -11.89
N TYR A 152 14.88 11.96 -12.41
CA TYR A 152 15.42 10.83 -11.68
C TYR A 152 16.84 11.11 -11.16
N ASP A 153 17.08 10.81 -9.88
CA ASP A 153 18.36 11.03 -9.18
C ASP A 153 18.90 9.72 -8.55
N GLY A 154 18.48 8.57 -9.06
CA GLY A 154 18.90 7.27 -8.58
C GLY A 154 18.00 6.68 -7.50
N TYR A 155 18.46 5.60 -6.88
CA TYR A 155 17.80 4.96 -5.73
C TYR A 155 18.79 4.68 -4.61
N GLU A 156 18.26 4.43 -3.42
CA GLU A 156 19.02 3.95 -2.25
C GLU A 156 18.33 2.72 -1.67
N ILE A 157 19.13 1.73 -1.29
CA ILE A 157 18.64 0.54 -0.59
C ILE A 157 18.88 0.75 0.89
N LEU A 158 17.79 0.77 1.67
CA LEU A 158 17.84 0.87 3.12
C LEU A 158 17.74 -0.54 3.73
N THR A 159 18.46 -0.76 4.82
CA THR A 159 18.32 -1.96 5.65
C THR A 159 17.82 -1.52 7.01
N TYR A 160 16.68 -2.05 7.42
CA TYR A 160 16.06 -1.73 8.70
C TYR A 160 16.61 -2.61 9.83
N ASP A 161 16.38 -2.20 11.07
CA ASP A 161 16.88 -2.94 12.26
C ASP A 161 16.37 -4.38 12.32
N ALA A 162 15.19 -4.65 11.76
CA ALA A 162 14.62 -6.00 11.65
C ALA A 162 15.30 -6.89 10.60
N GLY A 163 16.21 -6.32 9.79
CA GLY A 163 16.96 -7.03 8.74
C GLY A 163 16.29 -7.04 7.37
N ASN A 164 15.04 -6.64 7.25
CA ASN A 164 14.37 -6.42 5.98
C ASN A 164 14.82 -5.10 5.35
N ARG A 165 14.54 -4.91 4.07
CA ARG A 165 15.05 -3.79 3.28
C ARG A 165 13.94 -3.07 2.55
N GLY A 166 14.17 -1.81 2.23
CA GLY A 166 13.33 -1.01 1.37
C GLY A 166 14.15 -0.26 0.33
N VAL A 167 13.50 0.18 -0.74
CA VAL A 167 14.12 1.01 -1.77
C VAL A 167 13.48 2.39 -1.75
N ARG A 168 14.31 3.43 -1.79
CA ARG A 168 13.91 4.82 -1.99
C ARG A 168 14.28 5.24 -3.40
N TYR A 169 13.29 5.43 -4.26
CA TYR A 169 13.47 5.97 -5.61
C TYR A 169 13.42 7.49 -5.55
N ILE A 170 14.49 8.13 -5.96
CA ILE A 170 14.76 9.54 -5.66
C ILE A 170 14.65 10.37 -6.92
N PHE A 171 13.91 11.48 -6.82
CA PHE A 171 13.78 12.46 -7.88
C PHE A 171 14.14 13.83 -7.35
N LYS A 172 14.84 14.58 -8.17
CA LYS A 172 15.31 15.93 -7.87
C LYS A 172 14.53 16.95 -8.68
N ARG A 173 14.11 18.03 -8.04
CA ARG A 173 13.47 19.17 -8.72
C ARG A 173 14.41 19.77 -9.77
N ALA A 174 13.90 19.92 -11.00
CA ALA A 174 14.68 20.38 -12.14
C ALA A 174 15.03 21.87 -12.09
N LYS A 175 14.17 22.70 -11.47
CA LYS A 175 14.34 24.15 -11.34
C LYS A 175 13.83 24.63 -9.98
N GLU A 176 14.39 25.71 -9.47
CA GLU A 176 13.91 26.37 -8.28
C GLU A 176 12.43 26.76 -8.43
N ALA A 177 11.64 26.43 -7.40
CA ALA A 177 10.22 26.78 -7.33
C ALA A 177 9.81 26.92 -5.86
N GLU A 178 9.08 27.99 -5.55
CA GLU A 178 8.59 28.24 -4.21
C GLU A 178 7.59 27.18 -3.77
N GLY A 179 7.68 26.75 -2.50
CA GLY A 179 6.76 25.80 -1.90
C GLY A 179 6.97 24.34 -2.31
N LEU A 180 7.95 24.04 -3.16
CA LEU A 180 8.29 22.69 -3.59
C LEU A 180 9.59 22.19 -2.95
N PRO A 181 9.62 20.92 -2.48
CA PRO A 181 10.84 20.31 -1.98
C PRO A 181 11.86 20.10 -3.10
N GLN A 182 13.15 20.13 -2.77
CA GLN A 182 14.22 19.85 -3.73
C GLN A 182 14.26 18.37 -4.12
N TYR A 183 13.97 17.46 -3.19
CA TYR A 183 13.95 16.02 -3.40
C TYR A 183 12.63 15.42 -2.98
N ILE A 184 12.19 14.43 -3.73
CA ILE A 184 11.11 13.51 -3.39
C ILE A 184 11.63 12.08 -3.50
N GLN A 185 11.19 11.20 -2.58
CA GLN A 185 11.64 9.81 -2.52
C GLN A 185 10.42 8.91 -2.35
N PHE A 186 10.18 8.06 -3.33
CA PHE A 186 9.10 7.08 -3.31
C PHE A 186 9.55 5.75 -2.73
N SER A 187 8.64 5.08 -2.02
CA SER A 187 8.78 3.69 -1.58
C SER A 187 7.42 3.02 -1.64
N ASP A 188 7.30 1.90 -2.36
CA ASP A 188 6.05 1.19 -2.61
C ASP A 188 6.21 -0.35 -2.59
N HIS A 189 7.23 -0.84 -1.89
CA HIS A 189 7.58 -2.25 -1.78
C HIS A 189 8.03 -2.94 -3.07
N SER A 190 8.00 -2.25 -4.22
CA SER A 190 8.46 -2.76 -5.51
C SER A 190 9.91 -2.38 -5.79
N ILE A 191 10.66 -3.26 -6.46
CA ILE A 191 12.09 -3.09 -6.70
C ILE A 191 12.46 -3.01 -8.19
N ASP A 192 11.50 -3.15 -9.07
CA ASP A 192 11.63 -3.06 -10.52
C ASP A 192 10.48 -2.25 -11.14
N PRO A 193 10.57 -1.83 -12.41
CA PRO A 193 9.56 -1.01 -13.06
C PRO A 193 8.18 -1.66 -13.03
N THR A 194 7.25 -1.02 -12.32
CA THR A 194 5.85 -1.42 -12.23
C THR A 194 4.99 -0.23 -11.81
N LYS A 195 3.70 -0.24 -12.18
CA LYS A 195 2.74 0.76 -11.72
C LYS A 195 2.50 0.60 -10.23
N ALA A 196 2.64 1.68 -9.47
CA ALA A 196 2.36 1.67 -8.03
C ALA A 196 0.86 1.51 -7.76
N GLY A 197 0.50 0.66 -6.79
CA GLY A 197 -0.87 0.57 -6.25
C GLY A 197 -1.09 1.56 -5.10
N HIS A 198 -0.06 1.79 -4.31
CA HIS A 198 0.04 2.85 -3.29
C HIS A 198 1.52 3.18 -3.11
N TYR A 199 1.84 4.24 -2.37
CA TYR A 199 3.22 4.55 -2.03
C TYR A 199 3.35 5.41 -0.78
N HIS A 200 4.52 5.32 -0.15
CA HIS A 200 5.01 6.25 0.85
C HIS A 200 5.86 7.31 0.17
N LEU A 201 5.68 8.57 0.52
CA LEU A 201 6.46 9.67 -0.03
C LEU A 201 7.20 10.43 1.06
N TYR A 202 8.48 10.65 0.83
CA TYR A 202 9.37 11.45 1.67
C TYR A 202 9.84 12.63 0.86
N TRP A 203 9.83 13.85 1.43
CA TRP A 203 10.22 15.04 0.68
C TRP A 203 10.92 16.07 1.56
N GLY A 204 11.84 16.84 0.97
CA GLY A 204 12.62 17.87 1.64
C GLY A 204 13.74 18.41 0.76
N ASP A 205 14.60 19.24 1.36
CA ASP A 205 15.68 19.87 0.64
C ASP A 205 17.04 19.18 0.84
N ASP A 206 17.13 18.24 1.75
CA ASP A 206 18.33 17.43 1.97
C ASP A 206 18.05 15.96 1.63
N ARG A 207 18.64 15.52 0.49
CA ARG A 207 18.50 14.15 -0.03
C ARG A 207 18.88 13.08 1.00
N LYS A 208 19.94 13.31 1.74
CA LYS A 208 20.50 12.32 2.65
C LYS A 208 19.72 12.26 3.96
N ALA A 209 19.33 13.41 4.49
CA ALA A 209 18.53 13.46 5.73
C ALA A 209 17.18 12.72 5.57
N LEU A 210 16.59 12.71 4.39
CA LEU A 210 15.35 11.98 4.10
C LEU A 210 15.50 10.45 4.19
N LEU A 211 16.71 9.91 4.01
CA LEU A 211 16.97 8.48 4.13
C LEU A 211 16.91 7.99 5.60
N ASP A 212 17.19 8.90 6.54
CA ASP A 212 17.15 8.63 7.98
C ASP A 212 15.72 8.75 8.55
N GLU A 213 14.74 9.23 7.76
CA GLU A 213 13.35 9.38 8.18
C GLU A 213 12.59 8.04 8.12
N VAL A 214 12.29 7.51 9.29
CA VAL A 214 11.59 6.23 9.45
C VAL A 214 10.36 6.33 10.36
N LYS A 215 9.99 7.53 10.80
CA LYS A 215 8.91 7.74 11.76
C LYS A 215 7.68 8.42 11.16
N ASN A 216 7.85 9.09 10.03
CA ASN A 216 6.79 9.73 9.27
C ASN A 216 6.90 9.27 7.82
N TRP A 217 5.89 8.55 7.37
CA TRP A 217 5.79 7.97 6.03
C TRP A 217 4.42 8.27 5.43
N PRO A 218 4.14 9.54 5.06
CA PRO A 218 2.88 9.89 4.41
C PRO A 218 2.58 8.95 3.27
N THR A 219 1.37 8.40 3.27
CA THR A 219 0.95 7.33 2.37
C THR A 219 -0.18 7.83 1.47
N TYR A 220 -0.10 7.44 0.21
CA TYR A 220 -1.02 7.87 -0.83
C TYR A 220 -1.57 6.67 -1.59
N TYR A 221 -2.89 6.70 -1.82
CA TYR A 221 -3.65 5.75 -2.62
C TYR A 221 -4.26 6.45 -3.83
N PRO A 222 -4.61 5.72 -4.92
CA PRO A 222 -5.32 6.31 -6.04
C PRO A 222 -6.57 7.08 -5.61
N SER A 223 -6.81 8.25 -6.20
CA SER A 223 -7.94 9.12 -5.80
C SER A 223 -9.32 8.55 -6.15
N GLU A 224 -9.39 7.53 -6.99
CA GLU A 224 -10.62 6.79 -7.30
C GLU A 224 -11.04 5.79 -6.22
N MET A 225 -10.13 5.39 -5.33
CA MET A 225 -10.45 4.49 -4.21
C MET A 225 -11.18 5.25 -3.11
N ASP A 226 -12.22 4.68 -2.58
CA ASP A 226 -12.86 5.23 -1.38
C ASP A 226 -12.18 4.72 -0.09
N GLY A 227 -12.64 5.21 1.05
CA GLY A 227 -12.01 4.85 2.33
C GLY A 227 -12.19 3.36 2.70
N HIS A 228 -13.24 2.71 2.19
CA HIS A 228 -13.47 1.29 2.40
C HIS A 228 -12.52 0.44 1.55
N ASP A 229 -12.33 0.81 0.29
CA ASP A 229 -11.37 0.17 -0.61
C ASP A 229 -9.96 0.24 -0.02
N ILE A 230 -9.57 1.42 0.47
CA ILE A 230 -8.26 1.63 1.11
C ILE A 230 -8.13 0.78 2.38
N ALA A 231 -9.15 0.73 3.23
CA ALA A 231 -9.13 -0.10 4.44
C ALA A 231 -8.98 -1.58 4.09
N HIS A 232 -9.67 -2.05 3.05
CA HIS A 232 -9.59 -3.42 2.58
C HIS A 232 -8.18 -3.77 2.07
N GLU A 233 -7.57 -2.90 1.25
CA GLU A 233 -6.20 -3.05 0.80
C GLU A 233 -5.20 -3.10 1.97
N MET A 234 -5.35 -2.22 2.97
CA MET A 234 -4.50 -2.20 4.15
C MET A 234 -4.63 -3.44 5.04
N MET A 235 -5.74 -4.18 4.97
CA MET A 235 -5.93 -5.45 5.70
C MET A 235 -5.43 -6.65 4.91
N ALA A 236 -5.31 -6.54 3.58
CA ALA A 236 -4.79 -7.58 2.72
C ALA A 236 -3.25 -7.66 2.72
N HIS A 237 -2.60 -6.61 3.24
CA HIS A 237 -1.13 -6.45 3.37
C HIS A 237 -0.69 -6.47 4.86
#